data_116ba05a759812cff48626e1a2946aaa
#
_entry.id   116ba05a759812cff48626e1a2946aaa
#
_cell.length_a   1.000
_cell.length_b   1.000
_cell.length_c   1.000
_cell.angle_alpha   90.00
_cell.angle_beta   90.00
_cell.angle_gamma   90.00
#
_symmetry.space_group_name_H-M   'P 1'
#
loop_
_entity.id
_entity.type
_entity.pdbx_description
1 polymer ?
#
loop_
_entity_poly.entity_id
_entity_poly.type
_entity_poly.pdbx_seq_one_letter_code
_entity_poly.pdbx_strand_id
1 'polypeptide(L)'
;MPLTKFTDLDFDQIKTQIKSYLRSNSNFTDFDFEGSNFSVLIDTLAYNTYITAFNSNMVVNESFIDSATVRENVVSLARNIGYVPRSRKSATAQVSFNIEFTGTSPSTTLKTVSYTHLRAHETA
;
A
#
# COMPACT_ATOMS: atom_id res chain seq x y z
N MET A 1 -10.89 -7.15 -3.36
CA MET A 1 -12.04 -6.33 -3.82
C MET A 1 -11.57 -5.42 -4.94
N PRO A 2 -12.41 -5.08 -5.93
CA PRO A 2 -12.02 -4.11 -6.92
C PRO A 2 -11.90 -2.73 -6.29
N LEU A 3 -10.84 -2.01 -6.65
CA LEU A 3 -10.65 -0.62 -6.24
C LEU A 3 -11.87 0.21 -6.69
N THR A 4 -12.48 0.92 -5.78
CA THR A 4 -13.61 1.79 -6.10
C THR A 4 -13.08 3.07 -6.73
N LYS A 5 -13.49 3.34 -7.97
CA LYS A 5 -13.21 4.61 -8.62
C LYS A 5 -14.29 5.62 -8.23
N PHE A 6 -13.92 6.67 -7.52
CA PHE A 6 -14.82 7.76 -7.14
C PHE A 6 -14.84 8.88 -8.17
N THR A 7 -13.79 9.01 -8.97
CA THR A 7 -13.67 10.00 -10.03
C THR A 7 -13.19 9.34 -11.31
N ASP A 8 -13.72 9.80 -12.43
CA ASP A 8 -13.23 9.36 -13.73
C ASP A 8 -11.85 9.99 -13.99
N LEU A 9 -10.87 9.14 -14.32
CA LEU A 9 -9.47 9.53 -14.50
C LEU A 9 -9.12 9.52 -15.98
N ASP A 10 -9.93 10.23 -16.78
CA ASP A 10 -9.66 10.42 -18.19
C ASP A 10 -9.25 11.89 -18.44
N PHE A 11 -7.98 12.09 -18.80
CA PHE A 11 -7.42 13.40 -19.08
C PHE A 11 -8.15 14.10 -20.24
N ASP A 12 -8.48 13.36 -21.30
CA ASP A 12 -9.14 13.93 -22.48
C ASP A 12 -10.58 14.32 -22.18
N GLN A 13 -11.27 13.57 -21.32
CA GLN A 13 -12.61 13.95 -20.84
C GLN A 13 -12.56 15.23 -20.00
N ILE A 14 -11.61 15.32 -19.07
CA ILE A 14 -11.43 16.52 -18.24
C ILE A 14 -11.15 17.75 -19.13
N LYS A 15 -10.24 17.60 -20.10
CA LYS A 15 -9.92 18.65 -21.07
C LYS A 15 -11.15 19.08 -21.87
N THR A 16 -11.94 18.10 -22.34
CA THR A 16 -13.18 18.37 -23.10
C THR A 16 -14.22 19.08 -22.24
N GLN A 17 -14.37 18.70 -20.96
CA GLN A 17 -15.28 19.39 -20.04
C GLN A 17 -14.86 20.84 -19.78
N ILE A 18 -13.56 21.10 -19.58
CA ILE A 18 -13.04 22.45 -19.41
C ILE A 18 -13.31 23.28 -20.68
N LYS A 19 -13.05 22.73 -21.87
CA LYS A 19 -13.33 23.41 -23.13
C LYS A 19 -14.83 23.68 -23.32
N SER A 20 -15.71 22.73 -22.96
CA SER A 20 -17.16 22.93 -23.07
C SER A 20 -17.67 23.99 -22.11
N TYR A 21 -17.11 24.06 -20.90
CA TYR A 21 -17.41 25.12 -19.95
C TYR A 21 -16.99 26.51 -20.49
N LEU A 22 -15.79 26.60 -21.05
CA LEU A 22 -15.32 27.87 -21.67
C LEU A 22 -16.17 28.29 -22.86
N ARG A 23 -16.65 27.35 -23.68
CA ARG A 23 -17.59 27.65 -24.80
C ARG A 23 -18.91 28.21 -24.33
N SER A 24 -19.38 27.83 -23.16
CA SER A 24 -20.59 28.42 -22.59
C SER A 24 -20.41 29.88 -22.14
N ASN A 25 -19.17 30.32 -22.06
CA ASN A 25 -18.80 31.64 -21.59
C ASN A 25 -18.31 32.50 -22.80
N SER A 26 -19.15 33.43 -23.27
CA SER A 26 -18.93 34.22 -24.48
C SER A 26 -17.71 35.15 -24.44
N ASN A 27 -17.08 35.32 -23.29
CA ASN A 27 -15.93 36.19 -23.09
C ASN A 27 -14.58 35.59 -23.51
N PHE A 28 -14.56 34.27 -23.83
CA PHE A 28 -13.35 33.53 -24.20
C PHE A 28 -13.48 33.02 -25.64
N THR A 29 -12.78 33.58 -26.58
CA THR A 29 -12.85 33.23 -28.01
C THR A 29 -11.62 32.49 -28.53
N ASP A 30 -10.50 32.50 -27.79
CA ASP A 30 -9.19 32.06 -28.31
C ASP A 30 -8.70 30.73 -27.66
N PHE A 31 -9.56 30.04 -26.93
CA PHE A 31 -9.18 28.84 -26.20
C PHE A 31 -9.09 27.57 -27.08
N ASP A 32 -9.67 27.56 -28.25
CA ASP A 32 -9.77 26.40 -29.14
C ASP A 32 -8.62 26.31 -30.16
N PHE A 33 -7.75 27.30 -30.18
CA PHE A 33 -6.59 27.35 -31.07
C PHE A 33 -5.45 26.50 -30.48
N GLU A 34 -5.08 25.42 -31.17
CA GLU A 34 -3.94 24.59 -30.77
C GLU A 34 -2.63 25.42 -30.90
N GLY A 35 -1.93 25.60 -29.79
CA GLY A 35 -0.73 26.41 -29.71
C GLY A 35 -0.93 27.80 -29.12
N SER A 36 -2.17 28.19 -28.80
CA SER A 36 -2.41 29.41 -28.02
C SER A 36 -1.92 29.24 -26.57
N ASN A 37 -1.53 30.33 -25.93
CA ASN A 37 -1.18 30.32 -24.50
C ASN A 37 -2.35 29.82 -23.64
N PHE A 38 -3.58 30.00 -24.07
CA PHE A 38 -4.78 29.50 -23.42
C PHE A 38 -4.90 27.98 -23.49
N SER A 39 -4.57 27.38 -24.64
CA SER A 39 -4.57 25.91 -24.79
C SER A 39 -3.58 25.26 -23.83
N VAL A 40 -2.38 25.84 -23.69
CA VAL A 40 -1.38 25.34 -22.72
C VAL A 40 -1.86 25.47 -21.28
N LEU A 41 -2.57 26.57 -20.97
CA LEU A 41 -3.16 26.76 -19.64
C LEU A 41 -4.26 25.71 -19.34
N ILE A 42 -5.11 25.41 -20.34
CA ILE A 42 -6.14 24.36 -20.22
C ILE A 42 -5.50 22.99 -20.00
N ASP A 43 -4.44 22.65 -20.71
CA ASP A 43 -3.72 21.39 -20.55
C ASP A 43 -3.10 21.28 -19.16
N THR A 44 -2.50 22.37 -18.66
CA THR A 44 -1.95 22.42 -17.30
C THR A 44 -3.05 22.25 -16.23
N LEU A 45 -4.20 22.88 -16.43
CA LEU A 45 -5.34 22.77 -15.51
C LEU A 45 -5.93 21.37 -15.54
N ALA A 46 -6.09 20.78 -16.72
CA ALA A 46 -6.57 19.41 -16.88
C ALA A 46 -5.61 18.41 -16.23
N TYR A 47 -4.31 18.59 -16.39
CA TYR A 47 -3.30 17.75 -15.75
C TYR A 47 -3.35 17.86 -14.22
N ASN A 48 -3.44 19.07 -13.69
CA ASN A 48 -3.56 19.28 -12.24
C ASN A 48 -4.85 18.64 -11.68
N THR A 49 -5.96 18.77 -12.39
CA THR A 49 -7.23 18.12 -12.00
C THR A 49 -7.10 16.60 -12.03
N TYR A 50 -6.45 16.04 -13.05
CA TYR A 50 -6.18 14.62 -13.16
C TYR A 50 -5.37 14.09 -11.96
N ILE A 51 -4.25 14.76 -11.62
CA ILE A 51 -3.42 14.38 -10.48
C ILE A 51 -4.19 14.50 -9.15
N THR A 52 -4.99 15.56 -8.99
CA THR A 52 -5.81 15.75 -7.79
C THR A 52 -6.86 14.64 -7.66
N ALA A 53 -7.52 14.28 -8.75
CA ALA A 53 -8.49 13.18 -8.77
C ALA A 53 -7.82 11.83 -8.47
N PHE A 54 -6.63 11.56 -9.02
CA PHE A 54 -5.85 10.37 -8.72
C PHE A 54 -5.51 10.28 -7.22
N ASN A 55 -4.97 11.37 -6.65
CA ASN A 55 -4.63 11.41 -5.23
C ASN A 55 -5.89 11.24 -4.36
N SER A 56 -7.02 11.83 -4.74
CA SER A 56 -8.28 11.66 -4.03
C SER A 56 -8.76 10.20 -4.03
N ASN A 57 -8.71 9.52 -5.17
CA ASN A 57 -9.03 8.10 -5.28
C ASN A 57 -8.11 7.25 -4.40
N MET A 58 -6.81 7.56 -4.39
CA MET A 58 -5.82 6.86 -3.58
C MET A 58 -6.11 7.03 -2.09
N VAL A 59 -6.34 8.26 -1.63
CA VAL A 59 -6.66 8.55 -0.23
C VAL A 59 -7.93 7.82 0.23
N VAL A 60 -8.97 7.83 -0.60
CA VAL A 60 -10.23 7.13 -0.27
C VAL A 60 -10.00 5.61 -0.19
N ASN A 61 -9.28 5.01 -1.15
CA ASN A 61 -9.00 3.58 -1.10
C ASN A 61 -8.14 3.19 0.11
N GLU A 62 -7.16 4.02 0.48
CA GLU A 62 -6.32 3.79 1.65
C GLU A 62 -7.05 4.06 2.99
N SER A 63 -8.23 4.68 2.96
CA SER A 63 -9.03 4.92 4.17
C SER A 63 -9.83 3.71 4.63
N PHE A 64 -9.97 2.68 3.81
CA PHE A 64 -10.70 1.46 4.14
C PHE A 64 -9.75 0.27 4.23
N ILE A 65 -9.91 -0.54 5.27
CA ILE A 65 -9.04 -1.69 5.53
C ILE A 65 -9.08 -2.73 4.40
N ASP A 66 -10.21 -2.85 3.70
CA ASP A 66 -10.41 -3.82 2.61
C ASP A 66 -9.74 -3.41 1.29
N SER A 67 -9.53 -2.11 1.08
CA SER A 67 -8.96 -1.54 -0.14
C SER A 67 -7.56 -0.96 0.06
N ALA A 68 -7.13 -0.80 1.31
CA ALA A 68 -5.80 -0.28 1.61
C ALA A 68 -4.71 -1.25 1.15
N THR A 69 -3.73 -0.74 0.41
CA THR A 69 -2.60 -1.48 -0.14
C THR A 69 -1.32 -1.24 0.65
N VAL A 70 -1.19 -0.07 1.27
CA VAL A 70 -0.03 0.28 2.07
C VAL A 70 -0.13 -0.37 3.45
N ARG A 71 0.83 -1.26 3.76
CA ARG A 71 0.85 -2.02 5.02
C ARG A 71 0.74 -1.14 6.27
N GLU A 72 1.37 0.02 6.27
CA GLU A 72 1.35 0.94 7.42
C GLU A 72 -0.05 1.51 7.66
N ASN A 73 -0.79 1.82 6.59
CA ASN A 73 -2.17 2.27 6.66
C ASN A 73 -3.08 1.16 7.19
N VAL A 74 -2.92 -0.06 6.68
CA VAL A 74 -3.67 -1.23 7.16
C VAL A 74 -3.43 -1.46 8.66
N VAL A 75 -2.18 -1.38 9.11
CA VAL A 75 -1.83 -1.51 10.54
C VAL A 75 -2.44 -0.39 11.37
N SER A 76 -2.42 0.84 10.86
CA SER A 76 -3.03 1.99 11.54
C SER A 76 -4.54 1.84 11.68
N LEU A 77 -5.22 1.47 10.60
CA LEU A 77 -6.66 1.20 10.61
C LEU A 77 -7.03 0.03 11.54
N ALA A 78 -6.24 -1.04 11.53
CA ALA A 78 -6.42 -2.19 12.41
C ALA A 78 -6.30 -1.80 13.89
N ARG A 79 -5.39 -0.90 14.24
CA ARG A 79 -5.25 -0.39 15.61
C ARG A 79 -6.48 0.40 16.06
N ASN A 80 -7.10 1.17 15.17
CA ASN A 80 -8.30 1.93 15.49
C ASN A 80 -9.48 1.04 15.92
N ILE A 81 -9.54 -0.20 15.39
CA ILE A 81 -10.54 -1.20 15.79
C ILE A 81 -10.06 -2.12 16.92
N GLY A 82 -8.93 -1.79 17.56
CA GLY A 82 -8.38 -2.54 18.69
C GLY A 82 -7.53 -3.76 18.33
N TYR A 83 -7.27 -4.01 17.04
CA TYR A 83 -6.40 -5.10 16.62
C TYR A 83 -4.94 -4.65 16.58
N VAL A 84 -4.08 -5.32 17.35
CA VAL A 84 -2.65 -5.10 17.34
C VAL A 84 -1.96 -6.21 16.55
N PRO A 85 -1.47 -5.95 15.33
CA PRO A 85 -0.77 -6.94 14.54
C PRO A 85 0.51 -7.40 15.24
N ARG A 86 0.67 -8.71 15.38
CA ARG A 86 1.87 -9.30 15.98
C ARG A 86 2.93 -9.53 14.91
N SER A 87 4.18 -9.33 15.27
CA SER A 87 5.31 -9.72 14.43
C SER A 87 5.41 -11.25 14.33
N ARG A 88 6.11 -11.72 13.31
CA ARG A 88 6.43 -13.14 13.17
C ARG A 88 7.18 -13.63 14.43
N LYS A 89 6.75 -14.75 14.99
CA LYS A 89 7.46 -15.45 16.07
C LYS A 89 8.12 -16.67 15.47
N SER A 90 9.34 -16.96 15.93
CA SER A 90 9.99 -18.22 15.60
C SER A 90 9.19 -19.38 16.17
N ALA A 91 9.18 -20.51 15.50
CA ALA A 91 8.62 -21.75 16.01
C ALA A 91 9.44 -22.18 17.24
N THR A 92 8.75 -22.57 18.30
CA THR A 92 9.36 -23.17 19.49
C THR A 92 8.87 -24.59 19.62
N ALA A 93 9.77 -25.52 19.82
CA ALA A 93 9.45 -26.92 20.09
C ALA A 93 10.05 -27.30 21.44
N GLN A 94 9.28 -28.06 22.20
CA GLN A 94 9.73 -28.69 23.46
C GLN A 94 10.08 -30.12 23.14
N VAL A 95 11.35 -30.48 23.31
CA VAL A 95 11.85 -31.83 23.03
C VAL A 95 12.26 -32.46 24.33
N SER A 96 11.68 -33.63 24.64
CA SER A 96 12.08 -34.48 25.74
C SER A 96 12.90 -35.63 25.17
N PHE A 97 14.05 -35.89 25.77
CA PHE A 97 14.89 -37.02 25.38
C PHE A 97 15.34 -37.78 26.62
N ASN A 98 15.34 -39.10 26.54
CA ASN A 98 15.88 -40.00 27.55
C ASN A 98 17.22 -40.54 27.08
N ILE A 99 18.20 -40.50 27.95
CA ILE A 99 19.54 -41.08 27.69
C ILE A 99 19.66 -42.31 28.59
N GLU A 100 19.73 -43.49 27.98
CA GLU A 100 19.99 -44.73 28.70
C GLU A 100 21.48 -45.09 28.60
N PHE A 101 22.11 -45.28 29.73
CA PHE A 101 23.49 -45.68 29.81
C PHE A 101 23.59 -47.18 30.15
N THR A 102 24.15 -47.98 29.25
CA THR A 102 24.53 -49.37 29.48
C THR A 102 26.00 -49.43 29.86
N GLY A 103 26.32 -49.32 31.14
CA GLY A 103 27.70 -49.35 31.64
C GLY A 103 27.93 -48.48 32.85
N THR A 104 29.20 -48.31 33.25
CA THR A 104 29.63 -47.46 34.37
C THR A 104 29.22 -46.02 34.10
N SER A 105 28.59 -45.34 35.06
CA SER A 105 28.10 -43.95 34.98
C SER A 105 29.19 -43.02 34.45
N PRO A 106 28.97 -42.35 33.31
CA PRO A 106 29.92 -41.36 32.84
C PRO A 106 29.81 -40.12 33.73
N SER A 107 30.95 -39.61 34.18
CA SER A 107 31.04 -38.33 34.89
C SER A 107 30.94 -37.12 33.97
N THR A 108 30.04 -37.18 32.97
CA THR A 108 29.95 -36.15 31.96
C THR A 108 28.81 -35.18 32.27
N THR A 109 29.13 -33.96 32.50
CA THR A 109 28.14 -32.88 32.57
C THR A 109 27.60 -32.57 31.18
N LEU A 110 26.28 -32.73 31.00
CA LEU A 110 25.59 -32.28 29.78
C LEU A 110 25.60 -30.74 29.73
N LYS A 111 26.30 -30.21 28.74
CA LYS A 111 26.24 -28.76 28.46
C LYS A 111 25.04 -28.48 27.59
N THR A 112 24.14 -27.62 28.07
CA THR A 112 23.05 -27.10 27.26
C THR A 112 23.62 -26.19 26.19
N VAL A 113 23.53 -26.55 24.90
CA VAL A 113 23.86 -25.69 23.79
C VAL A 113 22.59 -25.03 23.31
N SER A 114 22.46 -23.75 23.53
CA SER A 114 21.34 -22.95 23.03
C SER A 114 21.72 -22.40 21.64
N TYR A 115 21.04 -22.89 20.60
CA TYR A 115 21.17 -22.31 19.26
C TYR A 115 20.16 -21.17 19.15
N THR A 116 20.63 -19.95 19.25
CA THR A 116 19.79 -18.73 19.13
C THR A 116 19.57 -18.28 17.70
N HIS A 117 20.14 -18.93 16.69
CA HIS A 117 20.05 -18.56 15.28
C HIS A 117 19.62 -19.74 14.40
N LEU A 118 18.32 -19.97 14.34
CA LEU A 118 17.74 -20.60 13.15
C LEU A 118 17.40 -19.44 12.18
N ARG A 119 18.26 -19.17 11.21
CA ARG A 119 17.88 -18.41 10.04
C ARG A 119 16.81 -19.24 9.31
N ALA A 120 15.58 -18.75 9.28
CA ALA A 120 14.62 -19.20 8.31
C ALA A 120 15.20 -18.86 6.92
N HIS A 121 15.57 -19.89 6.15
CA HIS A 121 15.83 -19.72 4.74
C HIS A 121 14.52 -19.27 4.12
N GLU A 122 14.46 -18.02 3.69
CA GLU A 122 13.44 -17.56 2.76
C GLU A 122 13.72 -18.28 1.44
N THR A 123 12.91 -19.28 1.13
CA THR A 123 12.79 -19.79 -0.23
C THR A 123 12.03 -18.74 -1.02
N ALA A 124 12.69 -18.21 -2.06
CA ALA A 124 12.15 -17.29 -3.05
C ALA A 124 10.90 -17.85 -3.74
#